data_94babe65dfb04ebeac8025f528745c14
#
_entry.id   94babe65dfb04ebeac8025f528745c14
#
_cell.length_a   1.000
_cell.length_b   1.000
_cell.length_c   1.000
_cell.angle_alpha   90.00
_cell.angle_beta   90.00
_cell.angle_gamma   90.00
#
_symmetry.space_group_name_H-M   'P 1'
#
loop_
_entity.id
_entity.type
_entity.pdbx_description
1 polymer ?
#
loop_
_entity_poly.entity_id
_entity_poly.type
_entity_poly.pdbx_seq_one_letter_code
_entity_poly.pdbx_strand_id
1 'polypeptide(L)' 'MNKAGLLRVVNIILFFSFILQAITSIIILLRIKVPNAQMVFEIHEYNGLFMITVVIMHLILNWGWVKANFFKKLKY' A
#
# COMPACT_ATOMS: atom_id res chain seq x y z
N MET A 1 -3.13 16.50 -14.64
CA MET A 1 -1.99 15.58 -14.38
C MET A 1 -2.13 14.40 -15.33
N ASN A 2 -1.06 14.01 -16.02
CA ASN A 2 -1.11 12.88 -16.92
C ASN A 2 -1.00 11.55 -16.13
N LYS A 3 -1.20 10.42 -16.83
CA LYS A 3 -1.19 9.10 -16.21
C LYS A 3 0.15 8.81 -15.52
N ALA A 4 1.26 9.18 -16.16
CA ALA A 4 2.59 8.94 -15.60
C ALA A 4 2.83 9.74 -14.32
N GLY A 5 2.40 11.01 -14.30
CA GLY A 5 2.49 11.85 -13.11
C GLY A 5 1.62 11.32 -11.98
N LEU A 6 0.43 10.85 -12.32
CA LEU A 6 -0.49 10.28 -11.33
C LEU A 6 0.08 9.00 -10.71
N LEU A 7 0.67 8.13 -11.54
CA LEU A 7 1.33 6.91 -11.05
C LEU A 7 2.50 7.23 -10.12
N ARG A 8 3.25 8.28 -10.43
CA ARG A 8 4.37 8.71 -9.58
C ARG A 8 3.89 9.13 -8.20
N VAL A 9 2.81 9.93 -8.15
CA VAL A 9 2.21 10.38 -6.89
C VAL A 9 1.69 9.17 -6.10
N VAL A 10 0.98 8.27 -6.77
CA VAL A 10 0.44 7.06 -6.14
C VAL A 10 1.56 6.20 -5.55
N ASN A 11 2.67 6.04 -6.29
CA ASN A 11 3.82 5.26 -5.82
C ASN A 11 4.45 5.88 -4.57
N ILE A 12 4.56 7.20 -4.51
CA ILE A 12 5.12 7.90 -3.34
C ILE A 12 4.22 7.70 -2.13
N ILE A 13 2.92 7.90 -2.30
CA ILE A 13 1.93 7.71 -1.24
C ILE A 13 1.98 6.26 -0.75
N LEU A 14 2.02 5.32 -1.67
CA LEU A 14 2.04 3.89 -1.35
C LEU A 14 3.31 3.52 -0.56
N PHE A 15 4.45 4.10 -0.93
CA PHE A 15 5.72 3.86 -0.25
C PHE A 15 5.66 4.29 1.21
N PHE A 16 5.20 5.51 1.49
CA PHE A 16 5.10 6.01 2.86
C PHE A 16 4.03 5.26 3.65
N SER A 17 2.90 4.93 3.03
CA SER A 17 1.85 4.13 3.67
C SER A 17 2.36 2.74 4.03
N PHE A 18 3.17 2.14 3.17
CA PHE A 18 3.77 0.82 3.42
C PHE A 18 4.72 0.87 4.61
N ILE A 19 5.57 1.90 4.69
CA ILE A 19 6.50 2.06 5.82
C ILE A 19 5.72 2.18 7.13
N LEU A 20 4.70 3.03 7.16
CA LEU A 20 3.87 3.20 8.34
C LEU A 20 3.18 1.90 8.72
N GLN A 21 2.65 1.18 7.75
CA GLN A 21 1.99 -0.09 7.96
C GLN A 21 2.97 -1.14 8.51
N ALA A 22 4.19 -1.18 7.99
CA ALA A 22 5.22 -2.10 8.46
C ALA A 22 5.61 -1.81 9.90
N ILE A 23 5.82 -0.53 10.23
CA ILE A 23 6.19 -0.13 11.58
C ILE A 23 5.10 -0.51 12.57
N THR A 24 3.85 -0.16 12.28
CA THR A 24 2.73 -0.49 13.17
C THR A 24 2.53 -2.00 13.28
N SER A 25 2.73 -2.75 12.19
CA SER A 25 2.65 -4.21 12.22
C SER A 25 3.69 -4.82 13.16
N ILE A 26 4.92 -4.33 13.12
CA ILE A 26 6.00 -4.82 13.98
C ILE A 26 5.67 -4.53 15.44
N ILE A 27 5.20 -3.33 15.74
CA ILE A 27 4.82 -2.95 17.10
C ILE A 27 3.74 -3.89 17.64
N ILE A 28 2.72 -4.16 16.82
CA ILE A 28 1.61 -5.04 17.22
C ILE A 28 2.07 -6.48 17.36
N LEU A 29 2.83 -6.97 16.39
CA LEU A 29 3.28 -8.37 16.35
C LEU A 29 4.19 -8.70 17.53
N LEU A 30 5.14 -7.82 17.84
CA LEU A 30 6.08 -8.03 18.93
C LEU A 30 5.51 -7.63 20.30
N ARG A 31 4.29 -7.12 20.33
CA ARG A 31 3.62 -6.67 21.56
C ARG A 31 4.45 -5.66 22.32
N ILE A 32 5.06 -4.73 21.57
CA ILE A 32 5.85 -3.67 22.17
C ILE A 32 4.93 -2.77 22.98
N LYS A 33 5.31 -2.52 24.23
CA LYS A 33 4.53 -1.64 25.11
C LYS A 33 4.72 -0.19 24.68
N VAL A 34 3.62 0.43 24.26
CA VAL A 34 3.61 1.85 23.90
C VAL A 34 2.53 2.54 24.74
N PRO A 35 2.70 3.84 25.06
CA PRO A 35 1.73 4.57 25.90
C PRO A 35 0.30 4.55 25.35
N ASN A 36 0.15 4.61 24.01
CA ASN A 36 -1.14 4.64 23.35
C ASN A 36 -1.30 3.47 22.40
N ALA A 37 -1.38 2.25 22.94
CA ALA A 37 -1.51 1.03 22.13
C ALA A 37 -2.76 1.08 21.24
N GLN A 38 -3.87 1.61 21.77
CA GLN A 38 -5.10 1.72 20.99
C GLN A 38 -4.93 2.62 19.78
N MET A 39 -4.18 3.72 19.92
CA MET A 39 -3.88 4.61 18.80
C MET A 39 -3.09 3.88 17.71
N VAL A 40 -2.13 3.05 18.10
CA VAL A 40 -1.33 2.25 17.16
C VAL A 40 -2.23 1.30 16.37
N PHE A 41 -3.16 0.62 17.04
CA PHE A 41 -4.12 -0.26 16.38
C PHE A 41 -5.00 0.50 15.40
N GLU A 42 -5.49 1.66 15.79
CA GLU A 42 -6.34 2.49 14.93
C GLU A 42 -5.57 2.98 13.70
N ILE A 43 -4.35 3.47 13.89
CA ILE A 43 -3.50 3.93 12.78
C ILE A 43 -3.25 2.77 11.82
N HIS A 44 -2.92 1.60 12.34
CA HIS A 44 -2.68 0.41 11.53
C HIS A 44 -3.91 0.03 10.72
N GLU A 45 -5.08 0.03 11.34
CA GLU A 45 -6.34 -0.33 10.70
C GLU A 45 -6.72 0.66 9.59
N TYR A 46 -6.73 1.95 9.92
CA TYR A 46 -7.10 2.99 8.94
C TYR A 46 -6.06 3.10 7.82
N ASN A 47 -4.78 3.04 8.16
CA ASN A 47 -3.73 3.08 7.15
C ASN A 47 -3.79 1.86 6.25
N GLY A 48 -4.13 0.69 6.81
CA GLY A 48 -4.31 -0.54 6.03
C GLY A 48 -5.42 -0.41 5.01
N LEU A 49 -6.58 0.12 5.43
CA LEU A 49 -7.71 0.35 4.53
C LEU A 49 -7.34 1.36 3.44
N PHE A 50 -6.68 2.45 3.82
CA PHE A 50 -6.20 3.45 2.88
C PHE A 50 -5.23 2.84 1.88
N MET A 51 -4.30 2.04 2.36
CA MET A 51 -3.28 1.39 1.54
C MET A 51 -3.92 0.43 0.52
N ILE A 52 -4.91 -0.35 0.94
CA ILE A 52 -5.64 -1.26 0.04
C ILE A 52 -6.29 -0.45 -1.09
N THR A 53 -6.93 0.67 -0.75
CA THR A 53 -7.56 1.55 -1.73
C THR A 53 -6.52 2.08 -2.73
N VAL A 54 -5.38 2.54 -2.23
CA VAL A 54 -4.29 3.08 -3.07
C VAL A 54 -3.70 1.99 -3.95
N VAL A 55 -3.55 0.76 -3.44
CA VAL A 55 -3.05 -0.38 -4.22
C VAL A 55 -4.00 -0.69 -5.37
N ILE A 56 -5.31 -0.68 -5.11
CA ILE A 56 -6.31 -0.91 -6.15
C ILE A 56 -6.21 0.17 -7.23
N MET A 57 -6.10 1.44 -6.82
CA MET A 57 -5.92 2.55 -7.77
C MET A 57 -4.64 2.38 -8.59
N HIS A 58 -3.55 1.97 -7.94
CA HIS A 58 -2.28 1.72 -8.60
C HIS A 58 -2.41 0.63 -9.67
N LEU A 59 -3.09 -0.46 -9.34
CA LEU A 59 -3.32 -1.57 -10.27
C LEU A 59 -4.18 -1.15 -11.46
N ILE A 60 -5.23 -0.35 -11.20
CA ILE A 60 -6.12 0.15 -12.25
C ILE A 60 -5.35 1.05 -13.22
N LEU A 61 -4.56 1.99 -12.67
CA LEU A 61 -3.77 2.93 -13.48
C LEU A 61 -2.66 2.22 -14.26
N ASN A 62 -2.19 1.10 -13.74
CA ASN A 62 -1.09 0.34 -14.34
C ASN A 62 -1.57 -0.97 -14.98
N TRP A 63 -2.88 -1.06 -15.29
CA TRP A 63 -3.46 -2.32 -15.77
C TRP A 63 -2.86 -2.82 -17.06
N GLY A 64 -2.51 -1.89 -17.98
CA GLY A 64 -1.86 -2.26 -19.25
C GLY A 64 -0.56 -3.00 -19.02
N TRP A 65 0.26 -2.52 -18.09
CA TRP A 65 1.53 -3.16 -17.73
C TRP A 65 1.30 -4.52 -17.09
N VAL A 66 0.35 -4.59 -16.14
CA VAL A 66 0.01 -5.83 -15.45
C VAL A 66 -0.45 -6.88 -16.44
N LYS A 67 -1.36 -6.50 -17.32
CA LYS A 67 -1.89 -7.39 -18.37
C LYS A 67 -0.79 -7.88 -19.30
N ALA A 68 0.10 -6.97 -19.72
CA ALA A 68 1.16 -7.31 -20.64
C ALA A 68 2.20 -8.26 -20.00
N ASN A 69 2.51 -8.07 -18.73
CA ASN A 69 3.57 -8.82 -18.07
C ASN A 69 3.10 -10.11 -17.40
N PHE A 70 1.89 -10.14 -16.88
CA PHE A 70 1.40 -11.33 -16.19
C PHE A 70 0.64 -12.27 -17.11
N PHE A 71 -0.30 -11.76 -17.89
CA PHE A 71 -1.10 -12.61 -18.76
C PHE A 71 -0.33 -13.12 -19.95
N LYS A 72 0.62 -12.31 -20.47
CA LYS A 72 1.47 -12.75 -21.58
C LYS A 72 2.37 -13.91 -21.18
N LYS A 73 2.88 -13.90 -19.92
CA LYS A 73 3.72 -14.99 -19.41
C LYS A 73 2.91 -16.28 -19.18
N LEU A 74 1.63 -16.14 -18.86
CA LEU A 74 0.79 -17.30 -18.61
C LEU A 74 0.41 -18.08 -19.87
N LYS A 75 0.60 -17.48 -21.05
CA LYS A 75 0.33 -18.15 -22.33
C LYS A 75 1.47 -19.06 -22.77
N TYR A 76 2.58 -19.03 -22.10
CA TYR A 76 3.69 -19.94 -22.33
C TYR A 76 3.74 -20.97 -21.20
#